data_8f20ce419fe37f7b8e7a8456c72916ef
#
_entry.id   8f20ce419fe37f7b8e7a8456c72916ef
#
_cell.length_a   1.000
_cell.length_b   1.000
_cell.length_c   1.000
_cell.angle_alpha   90.00
_cell.angle_beta   90.00
_cell.angle_gamma   90.00
#
_symmetry.space_group_name_H-M   'P 1'
#
loop_
_entity.id
_entity.type
_entity.pdbx_description
1 polymer ?
#
loop_
_entity_poly.entity_id
_entity_poly.type
_entity_poly.pdbx_seq_one_letter_code
_entity_poly.pdbx_strand_id
1 'polypeptide(L)' 'MGAKHITPAEVVEMQRLYVQYGTYAAVARETKRSASAVARYIKMENVPQAIRIAVQNLSKGAIL' A
#
# COMPACT_ATOMS: atom_id res chain seq x y z
N MET A 1 -4.77 -13.58 -15.80
CA MET A 1 -4.49 -13.52 -15.02
C MET A 1 -5.11 -13.21 -13.97
N GLY A 2 -5.45 -13.61 -13.27
CA GLY A 2 -6.29 -13.40 -12.21
C GLY A 2 -5.91 -12.26 -11.37
N ALA A 3 -6.63 -12.09 -10.31
CA ALA A 3 -6.38 -11.01 -9.42
C ALA A 3 -5.00 -11.16 -8.81
N LYS A 4 -4.35 -10.04 -8.63
CA LYS A 4 -3.10 -10.06 -7.97
C LYS A 4 -3.28 -9.81 -6.52
N HIS A 5 -2.57 -10.53 -5.72
CA HIS A 5 -2.58 -10.29 -4.29
C HIS A 5 -1.69 -9.12 -3.96
N ILE A 6 -2.16 -8.29 -3.05
CA ILE A 6 -1.34 -7.23 -2.55
C ILE A 6 -0.45 -7.79 -1.45
N THR A 7 0.83 -7.51 -1.56
CA THR A 7 1.78 -7.93 -0.52
C THR A 7 2.03 -6.78 0.43
N PRO A 8 2.47 -7.08 1.66
CA PRO A 8 2.83 -6.00 2.59
C PRO A 8 3.89 -5.06 2.03
N ALA A 9 4.84 -5.58 1.28
CA ALA A 9 5.86 -4.73 0.68
C ALA A 9 5.24 -3.74 -0.30
N GLU A 10 4.23 -4.18 -1.05
CA GLU A 10 3.56 -3.30 -1.98
C GLU A 10 2.79 -2.21 -1.26
N VAL A 11 2.19 -2.53 -0.11
CA VAL A 11 1.49 -1.52 0.66
C VAL A 11 2.45 -0.45 1.16
N VAL A 12 3.63 -0.86 1.62
CA VAL A 12 4.64 0.10 2.04
C VAL A 12 5.04 0.99 0.88
N GLU A 13 5.17 0.41 -0.30
CA GLU A 13 5.51 1.18 -1.49
C GLU A 13 4.41 2.17 -1.84
N MET A 14 3.16 1.77 -1.71
CA MET A 14 2.04 2.68 -1.94
C MET A 14 2.09 3.87 -0.99
N GLN A 15 2.39 3.63 0.27
CA GLN A 15 2.47 4.70 1.25
C GLN A 15 3.60 5.66 0.91
N ARG A 16 4.73 5.12 0.49
CA ARG A 16 5.87 5.94 0.11
C ARG A 16 5.53 6.81 -1.12
N LEU A 17 4.88 6.20 -2.10
CA LEU A 17 4.48 6.92 -3.30
C LEU A 17 3.45 8.00 -2.99
N TYR A 18 2.56 7.73 -2.05
CA TYR A 18 1.57 8.71 -1.67
C TYR A 18 2.22 9.95 -1.06
N VAL A 19 3.24 9.74 -0.24
CA VAL A 19 3.98 10.87 0.33
C VAL A 19 4.62 11.68 -0.79
N GLN A 20 5.12 10.99 -1.79
CA GLN A 20 5.82 11.64 -2.90
C GLN A 20 4.86 12.38 -3.82
N TYR A 21 3.75 11.74 -4.19
CA TYR A 21 2.84 12.31 -5.20
C TYR A 21 1.65 13.06 -4.62
N GLY A 22 1.22 12.70 -3.44
CA GLY A 22 0.15 13.42 -2.76
C GLY A 22 -1.27 13.05 -3.14
N THR A 23 -1.46 12.15 -4.09
CA THR A 23 -2.82 11.74 -4.48
C THR A 23 -2.89 10.24 -4.68
N TYR A 24 -4.06 9.68 -4.39
CA TYR A 24 -4.28 8.26 -4.62
C TYR A 24 -4.26 7.91 -6.11
N ALA A 25 -4.74 8.82 -6.94
CA ALA A 25 -4.77 8.55 -8.37
C ALA A 25 -3.37 8.36 -8.93
N ALA A 26 -2.43 9.18 -8.49
CA ALA A 26 -1.04 9.05 -8.96
C ALA A 26 -0.43 7.75 -8.49
N VAL A 27 -0.67 7.36 -7.24
CA VAL A 27 -0.17 6.09 -6.73
C VAL A 27 -0.78 4.93 -7.49
N ALA A 28 -2.09 5.02 -7.78
CA ALA A 28 -2.76 3.96 -8.53
C ALA A 28 -2.13 3.79 -9.89
N ARG A 29 -1.80 4.88 -10.54
CA ARG A 29 -1.17 4.81 -11.85
C ARG A 29 0.20 4.15 -11.78
N GLU A 30 0.97 4.51 -10.76
CA GLU A 30 2.31 3.95 -10.61
C GLU A 30 2.28 2.47 -10.26
N THR A 31 1.31 2.05 -9.47
CA THR A 31 1.23 0.67 -9.03
C THR A 31 0.35 -0.18 -9.92
N LYS A 32 -0.34 0.45 -10.88
CA LYS A 32 -1.27 -0.25 -11.76
C LYS A 32 -2.41 -0.89 -11.00
N ARG A 33 -2.88 -0.21 -9.96
CA ARG A 33 -4.01 -0.64 -9.17
C ARG A 33 -5.07 0.45 -9.19
N SER A 34 -6.30 0.09 -8.79
CA SER A 34 -7.36 1.08 -8.76
C SER A 34 -7.12 2.08 -7.62
N ALA A 35 -7.60 3.29 -7.80
CA ALA A 35 -7.48 4.29 -6.75
C ALA A 35 -8.21 3.87 -5.49
N SER A 36 -9.33 3.16 -5.64
CA SER A 36 -10.06 2.65 -4.48
C SER A 36 -9.23 1.68 -3.67
N ALA A 37 -8.53 0.77 -4.35
CA ALA A 37 -7.68 -0.18 -3.64
C ALA A 37 -6.52 0.54 -2.96
N VAL A 38 -5.89 1.48 -3.66
CA VAL A 38 -4.80 2.24 -3.08
C VAL A 38 -5.25 2.99 -1.84
N ALA A 39 -6.39 3.66 -1.92
CA ALA A 39 -6.90 4.41 -0.78
C ALA A 39 -7.15 3.49 0.40
N ARG A 40 -7.75 2.33 0.14
CA ARG A 40 -8.06 1.40 1.21
C ARG A 40 -6.80 0.93 1.94
N TYR A 41 -5.77 0.58 1.18
CA TYR A 41 -4.56 0.07 1.80
C TYR A 41 -3.73 1.16 2.47
N ILE A 42 -3.73 2.36 1.91
CA ILE A 42 -3.02 3.47 2.54
C ILE A 42 -3.71 3.88 3.83
N LYS A 43 -5.04 3.91 3.84
CA LYS A 43 -5.81 4.25 5.04
C LYS A 43 -5.91 3.07 5.99
N MET A 44 -5.56 1.88 5.55
CA MET A 44 -5.69 0.66 6.33
C MET A 44 -7.14 0.35 6.69
N GLU A 45 -8.06 0.64 5.79
CA GLU A 45 -9.47 0.34 5.99
C GLU A 45 -9.77 -1.05 5.49
N ASN A 46 -10.42 -1.86 6.32
CA ASN A 46 -10.81 -3.23 5.94
C ASN A 46 -9.62 -4.06 5.45
N VAL A 47 -8.47 -3.84 6.03
CA VAL A 47 -7.27 -4.60 5.68
C VAL A 47 -7.08 -5.69 6.73
N PRO A 48 -6.82 -6.94 6.32
CA PRO A 48 -6.60 -8.01 7.28
C PRO A 48 -5.50 -7.66 8.27
N GLN A 49 -5.68 -8.10 9.51
CA GLN A 49 -4.73 -7.77 10.56
C GLN A 49 -3.33 -8.28 10.25
N ALA A 50 -3.25 -9.45 9.63
CA ALA A 50 -1.95 -10.01 9.28
C ALA A 50 -1.16 -9.09 8.37
N ILE A 51 -1.85 -8.47 7.40
CA ILE A 51 -1.21 -7.55 6.48
C ILE A 51 -0.81 -6.27 7.21
N ARG A 52 -1.68 -5.78 8.09
CA ARG A 52 -1.38 -4.56 8.84
C ARG A 52 -0.15 -4.74 9.70
N ILE A 53 -0.02 -5.88 10.37
CA ILE A 53 1.14 -6.16 11.20
C ILE A 53 2.39 -6.27 10.35
N ALA A 54 2.30 -6.96 9.23
CA ALA A 54 3.45 -7.14 8.36
C ALA A 54 3.93 -5.80 7.80
N VAL A 55 2.99 -4.92 7.44
CA VAL A 55 3.35 -3.60 6.93
C VAL A 55 4.08 -2.80 8.01
N GLN A 56 3.59 -2.85 9.25
CA GLN A 56 4.25 -2.16 10.34
C GLN A 56 5.67 -2.67 10.55
N ASN A 57 5.84 -3.98 10.48
CA ASN A 57 7.17 -4.56 10.67
C ASN A 57 8.13 -4.13 9.56
N LEU A 58 7.64 -4.11 8.33
CA LEU A 58 8.48 -3.67 7.22
C LEU A 58 8.84 -2.20 7.36
N SER A 59 7.89 -1.38 7.77
CA SER A 59 8.16 0.04 7.96
C SER A 59 9.18 0.28 9.03
N LYS A 60 9.10 -0.47 10.13
CA LYS A 60 10.08 -0.34 11.18
C LYS A 60 11.46 -0.73 10.70
N GLY A 61 11.55 -1.82 9.94
CA GLY A 61 12.82 -2.25 9.42
C GLY A 61 13.44 -1.21 8.50
N ALA A 62 12.61 -0.49 7.77
CA ALA A 62 13.11 0.51 6.83
C ALA A 62 13.69 1.73 7.53
N ILE A 63 13.35 1.94 8.77
CA ILE A 63 13.79 3.12 9.49
C ILE A 63 15.22 2.99 9.98
N LEU A 64 15.68 1.81 10.14
CA LEU A 64 17.05 1.59 10.58
C LEU A 64 18.08 2.06 9.54
#